data_0db9387e8bdfad7a5798a86218da74d5
#
_entry.id   0db9387e8bdfad7a5798a86218da74d5
#
_cell.length_a   1.000
_cell.length_b   1.000
_cell.length_c   1.000
_cell.angle_alpha   90.00
_cell.angle_beta   90.00
_cell.angle_gamma   90.00
#
_symmetry.space_group_name_H-M   'P 1'
#
loop_
_entity.id
_entity.type
_entity.pdbx_description
1 polymer ?
#
loop_
_entity_poly.entity_id
_entity_poly.type
_entity_poly.pdbx_seq_one_letter_code
_entity_poly.pdbx_strand_id
1 'polypeptide(L)'
;MPIEIHEILRMYLCGLIAADGYLDDYGIVVIAQKDKEFIDIITKILRKLRIYISSVFYDKTARVWKIKIRDKEFYDYLLKNGLKTGRKSESVRPPSIEPNTKQALAYIIGFIDGDGWIEQVKKRRRGKVYYYMRIGIKTKSKEIRDWMIKVLTVNGIRPHKADKKDGYEIHIDTLLAWKLACYLLNPRHKKKLMNIRDDRTLRS
;
A
#
# COMPACT_ATOMS: atom_id res chain seq x y z
N MET A 1 -6.75 15.25 -17.51
CA MET A 1 -6.13 15.15 -16.17
C MET A 1 -4.67 15.52 -16.30
N PRO A 2 -4.08 16.34 -15.43
CA PRO A 2 -2.66 16.66 -15.48
C PRO A 2 -1.78 15.41 -15.48
N ILE A 3 -0.69 15.39 -16.24
CA ILE A 3 0.23 14.24 -16.38
C ILE A 3 0.74 13.77 -15.00
N GLU A 4 1.02 14.70 -14.10
CA GLU A 4 1.48 14.39 -12.72
C GLU A 4 0.48 13.52 -11.94
N ILE A 5 -0.84 13.77 -12.06
CA ILE A 5 -1.87 12.98 -11.37
C ILE A 5 -1.95 11.55 -11.94
N HIS A 6 -1.76 11.38 -13.26
CA HIS A 6 -1.70 10.06 -13.88
C HIS A 6 -0.57 9.22 -13.29
N GLU A 7 0.63 9.80 -13.22
CA GLU A 7 1.80 9.09 -12.68
C GLU A 7 1.66 8.78 -11.19
N ILE A 8 1.06 9.68 -10.39
CA ILE A 8 0.75 9.42 -8.98
C ILE A 8 -0.19 8.22 -8.84
N LEU A 9 -1.27 8.16 -9.64
CA LEU A 9 -2.23 7.06 -9.60
C LEU A 9 -1.64 5.74 -10.13
N ARG A 10 -0.82 5.78 -11.19
CA ARG A 10 -0.09 4.60 -11.69
C ARG A 10 0.85 4.06 -10.62
N MET A 11 1.56 4.92 -9.92
CA MET A 11 2.49 4.52 -8.87
C MET A 11 1.77 4.00 -7.60
N TYR A 12 0.61 4.58 -7.26
CA TYR A 12 -0.28 4.01 -6.25
C TYR A 12 -0.69 2.57 -6.59
N LEU A 13 -1.14 2.32 -7.83
CA LEU A 13 -1.49 0.97 -8.29
C LEU A 13 -0.27 0.04 -8.29
N CYS A 14 0.92 0.54 -8.64
CA CYS A 14 2.15 -0.23 -8.58
C CYS A 14 2.43 -0.72 -7.15
N GLY A 15 2.32 0.15 -6.15
CA GLY A 15 2.47 -0.20 -4.74
C GLY A 15 1.41 -1.20 -4.26
N LEU A 16 0.14 -0.99 -4.63
CA LEU A 16 -0.96 -1.90 -4.32
C LEU A 16 -0.73 -3.30 -4.91
N ILE A 17 -0.32 -3.37 -6.18
CA ILE A 17 -0.03 -4.63 -6.86
C ILE A 17 1.24 -5.26 -6.30
N ALA A 18 2.25 -4.50 -5.91
CA ALA A 18 3.43 -5.01 -5.23
C ALA A 18 3.10 -5.68 -3.89
N ALA A 19 2.13 -5.17 -3.15
CA ALA A 19 1.66 -5.75 -1.90
C ALA A 19 0.78 -7.00 -2.15
N ASP A 20 -0.32 -6.86 -2.86
CA ASP A 20 -1.41 -7.85 -2.90
C ASP A 20 -1.89 -8.22 -4.32
N GLY A 21 -1.15 -7.83 -5.36
CA GLY A 21 -1.46 -8.22 -6.73
C GLY A 21 -0.61 -9.42 -7.22
N TYR A 22 -0.79 -9.85 -8.45
CA TYR A 22 -0.07 -10.92 -9.12
C TYR A 22 0.12 -10.58 -10.61
N LEU A 23 1.32 -10.85 -11.13
CA LEU A 23 1.65 -10.77 -12.55
C LEU A 23 1.94 -12.18 -13.04
N ASP A 24 1.26 -12.60 -14.11
CA ASP A 24 1.58 -13.86 -14.78
C ASP A 24 2.55 -13.67 -15.95
N ASP A 25 3.05 -14.77 -16.49
CA ASP A 25 3.99 -14.76 -17.62
C ASP A 25 3.29 -14.48 -18.97
N TYR A 26 1.97 -14.39 -18.98
CA TYR A 26 1.14 -14.12 -20.17
C TYR A 26 0.69 -12.66 -20.30
N GLY A 27 1.24 -11.77 -19.47
CA GLY A 27 0.91 -10.35 -19.50
C GLY A 27 -0.40 -9.97 -18.79
N ILE A 28 -0.88 -10.84 -17.89
CA ILE A 28 -2.08 -10.55 -17.09
C ILE A 28 -1.68 -10.07 -15.70
N VAL A 29 -2.29 -8.97 -15.27
CA VAL A 29 -2.22 -8.48 -13.90
C VAL A 29 -3.51 -8.85 -13.17
N VAL A 30 -3.41 -9.41 -11.97
CA VAL A 30 -4.56 -9.74 -11.14
C VAL A 30 -4.45 -8.99 -9.81
N ILE A 31 -5.53 -8.32 -9.43
CA ILE A 31 -5.71 -7.71 -8.11
C ILE A 31 -6.82 -8.48 -7.41
N ALA A 32 -6.59 -8.94 -6.18
CA ALA A 32 -7.58 -9.70 -5.42
C ALA A 32 -7.83 -9.02 -4.06
N GLN A 33 -9.10 -8.78 -3.73
CA GLN A 33 -9.49 -8.13 -2.47
C GLN A 33 -10.80 -8.71 -1.94
N LYS A 34 -10.94 -8.78 -0.62
CA LYS A 34 -12.17 -9.25 0.03
C LYS A 34 -13.29 -8.21 -0.03
N ASP A 35 -12.95 -6.94 0.02
CA ASP A 35 -13.89 -5.82 0.06
C ASP A 35 -14.28 -5.41 -1.36
N LYS A 36 -15.57 -5.56 -1.69
CA LYS A 36 -16.14 -5.17 -2.99
C LYS A 36 -16.05 -3.66 -3.22
N GLU A 37 -16.26 -2.85 -2.19
CA GLU A 37 -16.18 -1.39 -2.29
C GLU A 37 -14.76 -0.96 -2.70
N PHE A 38 -13.73 -1.62 -2.16
CA PHE A 38 -12.36 -1.34 -2.56
C PHE A 38 -12.07 -1.73 -4.01
N ILE A 39 -12.57 -2.87 -4.47
CA ILE A 39 -12.50 -3.29 -5.88
C ILE A 39 -13.15 -2.24 -6.80
N ASP A 40 -14.27 -1.66 -6.40
CA ASP A 40 -14.95 -0.63 -7.17
C ASP A 40 -14.14 0.67 -7.26
N ILE A 41 -13.47 1.06 -6.16
CA ILE A 41 -12.52 2.18 -6.14
C ILE A 41 -11.36 1.93 -7.11
N ILE A 42 -10.71 0.76 -7.03
CA ILE A 42 -9.60 0.38 -7.92
C ILE A 42 -10.06 0.39 -9.38
N THR A 43 -11.23 -0.18 -9.66
CA THR A 43 -11.82 -0.21 -11.02
C THR A 43 -12.02 1.21 -11.57
N LYS A 44 -12.50 2.16 -10.74
CA LYS A 44 -12.64 3.56 -11.14
C LYS A 44 -11.28 4.20 -11.46
N ILE A 45 -10.24 3.92 -10.67
CA ILE A 45 -8.87 4.42 -10.92
C ILE A 45 -8.34 3.87 -12.24
N LEU A 46 -8.44 2.55 -12.48
CA LEU A 46 -8.00 1.92 -13.72
C LEU A 46 -8.69 2.52 -14.96
N ARG A 47 -10.02 2.70 -14.91
CA ARG A 47 -10.80 3.33 -15.99
C ARG A 47 -10.37 4.78 -16.23
N LYS A 48 -10.12 5.55 -15.16
CA LYS A 48 -9.64 6.94 -15.25
C LYS A 48 -8.26 7.03 -15.92
N LEU A 49 -7.43 6.02 -15.73
CA LEU A 49 -6.12 5.86 -16.37
C LEU A 49 -6.21 5.25 -17.78
N ARG A 50 -7.41 4.89 -18.25
CA ARG A 50 -7.67 4.20 -19.53
C ARG A 50 -6.97 2.84 -19.63
N ILE A 51 -6.72 2.18 -18.50
CA ILE A 51 -6.13 0.84 -18.45
C ILE A 51 -7.22 -0.20 -18.76
N TYR A 52 -6.94 -1.13 -19.67
CA TYR A 52 -7.91 -2.12 -20.11
C TYR A 52 -8.14 -3.21 -19.08
N ILE A 53 -9.37 -3.28 -18.57
CA ILE A 53 -9.84 -4.30 -17.61
C ILE A 53 -10.54 -5.40 -18.39
N SER A 54 -10.00 -6.62 -18.35
CA SER A 54 -10.62 -7.76 -19.06
C SER A 54 -11.80 -8.36 -18.29
N SER A 55 -11.74 -8.39 -16.96
CA SER A 55 -12.88 -8.84 -16.15
C SER A 55 -12.81 -8.38 -14.69
N VAL A 56 -13.99 -8.27 -14.06
CA VAL A 56 -14.15 -8.10 -12.60
C VAL A 56 -15.15 -9.16 -12.15
N PHE A 57 -14.77 -10.04 -11.22
CA PHE A 57 -15.61 -11.14 -10.78
C PHE A 57 -15.31 -11.56 -9.33
N TYR A 58 -16.26 -12.27 -8.73
CA TYR A 58 -16.10 -12.90 -7.42
C TYR A 58 -15.63 -14.36 -7.59
N ASP A 59 -14.46 -14.66 -7.04
CA ASP A 59 -13.94 -16.03 -6.96
C ASP A 59 -14.53 -16.73 -5.74
N LYS A 60 -15.46 -17.63 -5.96
CA LYS A 60 -16.18 -18.37 -4.90
C LYS A 60 -15.24 -19.26 -4.09
N THR A 61 -14.21 -19.83 -4.73
CA THR A 61 -13.26 -20.74 -4.08
C THR A 61 -12.32 -19.96 -3.14
N ALA A 62 -11.74 -18.88 -3.62
CA ALA A 62 -10.86 -18.02 -2.82
C ALA A 62 -11.62 -17.04 -1.91
N ARG A 63 -12.93 -16.89 -2.12
CA ARG A 63 -13.82 -15.94 -1.41
C ARG A 63 -13.32 -14.50 -1.49
N VAL A 64 -12.87 -14.08 -2.67
CA VAL A 64 -12.37 -12.73 -2.95
C VAL A 64 -12.91 -12.21 -4.28
N TRP A 65 -13.00 -10.90 -4.39
CA TRP A 65 -13.20 -10.22 -5.65
C TRP A 65 -11.88 -10.10 -6.40
N LYS A 66 -11.92 -10.29 -7.72
CA LYS A 66 -10.74 -10.20 -8.58
C LYS A 66 -10.96 -9.24 -9.74
N ILE A 67 -9.93 -8.45 -10.05
CA ILE A 67 -9.81 -7.67 -11.29
C ILE A 67 -8.72 -8.34 -12.11
N LYS A 68 -9.02 -8.69 -13.37
CA LYS A 68 -8.02 -9.09 -14.36
C LYS A 68 -7.80 -7.95 -15.35
N ILE A 69 -6.54 -7.60 -15.55
CA ILE A 69 -6.09 -6.52 -16.41
C ILE A 69 -5.25 -7.15 -17.53
N ARG A 70 -5.59 -6.85 -18.79
CA ARG A 70 -4.82 -7.22 -19.98
C ARG A 70 -4.44 -5.97 -20.75
N ASP A 71 -3.51 -5.21 -20.20
CA ASP A 71 -3.02 -3.96 -20.75
C ASP A 71 -1.50 -4.05 -20.82
N LYS A 72 -0.97 -4.16 -22.03
CA LYS A 72 0.47 -4.37 -22.25
C LYS A 72 1.28 -3.20 -21.74
N GLU A 73 0.87 -1.96 -21.99
CA GLU A 73 1.60 -0.77 -21.55
C GLU A 73 1.67 -0.72 -20.02
N PHE A 74 0.55 -1.00 -19.35
CA PHE A 74 0.52 -1.03 -17.89
C PHE A 74 1.33 -2.19 -17.32
N TYR A 75 1.28 -3.37 -17.94
CA TYR A 75 2.07 -4.53 -17.52
C TYR A 75 3.58 -4.23 -17.62
N ASP A 76 4.04 -3.69 -18.76
CA ASP A 76 5.44 -3.30 -18.96
C ASP A 76 5.87 -2.19 -17.96
N TYR A 77 4.97 -1.25 -17.66
CA TYR A 77 5.18 -0.24 -16.63
C TYR A 77 5.42 -0.85 -15.24
N LEU A 78 4.65 -1.87 -14.85
CA LEU A 78 4.83 -2.57 -13.57
C LEU A 78 6.18 -3.29 -13.51
N LEU A 79 6.58 -3.99 -14.58
CA LEU A 79 7.89 -4.65 -14.65
C LEU A 79 9.04 -3.65 -14.54
N LYS A 80 8.95 -2.51 -15.26
CA LYS A 80 9.94 -1.42 -15.18
C LYS A 80 10.07 -0.86 -13.77
N ASN A 81 8.98 -0.87 -13.00
CA ASN A 81 8.94 -0.38 -11.61
C ASN A 81 9.16 -1.48 -10.57
N GLY A 82 9.89 -2.53 -10.92
CA GLY A 82 10.44 -3.50 -9.98
C GLY A 82 9.53 -4.68 -9.62
N LEU A 83 8.33 -4.78 -10.20
CA LEU A 83 7.50 -5.97 -10.05
C LEU A 83 8.05 -7.09 -10.94
N LYS A 84 7.76 -8.32 -10.54
CA LYS A 84 8.16 -9.53 -11.29
C LYS A 84 6.98 -10.47 -11.44
N THR A 85 7.06 -11.36 -12.43
CA THR A 85 6.11 -12.45 -12.61
C THR A 85 6.28 -13.55 -11.58
N GLY A 86 5.24 -14.34 -11.33
CA GLY A 86 5.28 -15.49 -10.44
C GLY A 86 5.25 -15.16 -8.94
N ARG A 87 5.90 -15.97 -8.12
CA ARG A 87 5.93 -15.78 -6.66
C ARG A 87 6.74 -14.55 -6.27
N LYS A 88 6.08 -13.56 -5.66
CA LYS A 88 6.61 -12.22 -5.42
C LYS A 88 7.45 -12.04 -4.16
N SER A 89 7.26 -12.86 -3.14
CA SER A 89 7.54 -12.48 -1.75
C SER A 89 8.95 -11.98 -1.46
N GLU A 90 9.96 -12.35 -2.27
CA GLU A 90 11.36 -11.96 -2.06
C GLU A 90 11.96 -11.21 -3.24
N SER A 91 11.28 -11.18 -4.38
CA SER A 91 11.83 -10.71 -5.65
C SER A 91 11.39 -9.31 -6.08
N VAL A 92 10.46 -8.68 -5.37
CA VAL A 92 10.02 -7.31 -5.65
C VAL A 92 11.14 -6.34 -5.32
N ARG A 93 11.47 -5.48 -6.30
CA ARG A 93 12.47 -4.41 -6.15
C ARG A 93 11.80 -3.05 -5.97
N PRO A 94 12.49 -2.09 -5.36
CA PRO A 94 12.01 -0.72 -5.34
C PRO A 94 11.82 -0.16 -6.75
N PRO A 95 10.81 0.70 -6.97
CA PRO A 95 10.69 1.41 -8.23
C PRO A 95 11.86 2.39 -8.41
N SER A 96 12.26 2.62 -9.69
CA SER A 96 13.34 3.55 -10.05
C SER A 96 12.82 4.99 -10.06
N ILE A 97 12.41 5.49 -8.88
CA ILE A 97 11.92 6.85 -8.68
C ILE A 97 12.61 7.52 -7.49
N GLU A 98 12.75 8.84 -7.56
CA GLU A 98 13.34 9.62 -6.47
C GLU A 98 12.49 9.56 -5.20
N PRO A 99 13.11 9.29 -4.02
CA PRO A 99 12.39 9.11 -2.76
C PRO A 99 11.59 10.31 -2.27
N ASN A 100 11.97 11.54 -2.65
CA ASN A 100 11.32 12.78 -2.22
C ASN A 100 10.12 13.18 -3.09
N THR A 101 9.61 12.29 -3.93
CA THR A 101 8.52 12.57 -4.86
C THR A 101 7.15 12.14 -4.32
N LYS A 102 6.09 12.78 -4.82
CA LYS A 102 4.69 12.38 -4.55
C LYS A 102 4.40 10.96 -5.06
N GLN A 103 5.06 10.55 -6.15
CA GLN A 103 4.96 9.21 -6.72
C GLN A 103 5.50 8.15 -5.75
N ALA A 104 6.64 8.43 -5.09
CA ALA A 104 7.20 7.51 -4.09
C ALA A 104 6.27 7.35 -2.88
N LEU A 105 5.67 8.43 -2.39
CA LEU A 105 4.65 8.37 -1.34
C LEU A 105 3.39 7.63 -1.80
N ALA A 106 2.94 7.85 -3.03
CA ALA A 106 1.79 7.15 -3.60
C ALA A 106 2.01 5.63 -3.67
N TYR A 107 3.22 5.17 -4.02
CA TYR A 107 3.59 3.76 -3.96
C TYR A 107 3.42 3.20 -2.54
N ILE A 108 3.94 3.89 -1.51
CA ILE A 108 3.80 3.45 -0.11
C ILE A 108 2.34 3.40 0.31
N ILE A 109 1.54 4.40 -0.05
CA ILE A 109 0.10 4.43 0.24
C ILE A 109 -0.62 3.24 -0.41
N GLY A 110 -0.33 2.95 -1.67
CA GLY A 110 -0.86 1.78 -2.37
C GLY A 110 -0.45 0.47 -1.70
N PHE A 111 0.81 0.37 -1.28
CA PHE A 111 1.31 -0.81 -0.56
C PHE A 111 0.59 -1.00 0.79
N ILE A 112 0.35 0.08 1.55
CA ILE A 112 -0.41 0.03 2.81
C ILE A 112 -1.86 -0.42 2.54
N ASP A 113 -2.50 0.11 1.51
CA ASP A 113 -3.87 -0.27 1.15
C ASP A 113 -3.99 -1.74 0.73
N GLY A 114 -2.94 -2.33 0.17
CA GLY A 114 -2.86 -3.76 -0.15
C GLY A 114 -2.70 -4.62 1.10
N ASP A 115 -1.54 -4.58 1.72
CA ASP A 115 -1.13 -5.52 2.79
C ASP A 115 -0.71 -4.83 4.10
N GLY A 116 -0.90 -3.52 4.23
CA GLY A 116 -0.67 -2.81 5.47
C GLY A 116 -1.79 -3.02 6.50
N TRP A 117 -1.52 -2.61 7.72
CA TRP A 117 -2.54 -2.61 8.78
C TRP A 117 -2.52 -1.32 9.59
N ILE A 118 -3.67 -1.04 10.20
CA ILE A 118 -3.83 0.04 11.17
C ILE A 118 -4.21 -0.59 12.50
N GLU A 119 -3.56 -0.16 13.56
CA GLU A 119 -3.84 -0.64 14.90
C GLU A 119 -3.81 0.46 15.94
N GLN A 120 -4.55 0.26 17.02
CA GLN A 120 -4.42 1.03 18.25
C GLN A 120 -3.40 0.33 19.16
N VAL A 121 -2.31 1.03 19.46
CA VAL A 121 -1.28 0.54 20.37
C VAL A 121 -1.53 1.06 21.77
N LYS A 122 -1.51 0.16 22.75
CA LYS A 122 -1.56 0.48 24.19
C LYS A 122 -0.16 0.46 24.77
N LYS A 123 0.29 1.56 25.37
CA LYS A 123 1.60 1.65 26.03
C LYS A 123 1.45 2.14 27.45
N ARG A 124 2.10 1.44 28.38
CA ARG A 124 2.20 1.88 29.79
C ARG A 124 3.54 2.60 30.00
N ARG A 125 3.49 3.82 30.56
CA ARG A 125 4.68 4.60 30.91
C ARG A 125 4.44 5.34 32.23
N ARG A 126 5.32 5.18 33.22
CA ARG A 126 5.23 5.82 34.53
C ARG A 126 3.85 5.64 35.20
N GLY A 127 3.31 4.42 35.19
CA GLY A 127 2.01 4.08 35.77
C GLY A 127 0.78 4.52 34.92
N LYS A 128 0.95 5.37 33.91
CA LYS A 128 -0.13 5.83 33.03
C LYS A 128 -0.23 5.00 31.77
N VAL A 129 -1.45 4.78 31.28
CA VAL A 129 -1.73 4.09 30.03
C VAL A 129 -1.98 5.13 28.95
N TYR A 130 -1.35 4.94 27.78
CA TYR A 130 -1.47 5.78 26.60
C TYR A 130 -1.92 4.92 25.42
N TYR A 131 -2.81 5.45 24.61
CA TYR A 131 -3.23 4.86 23.36
C TYR A 131 -2.74 5.72 22.22
N TYR A 132 -2.32 5.10 21.11
CA TYR A 132 -1.94 5.82 19.88
C TYR A 132 -2.14 4.96 18.66
N MET A 133 -2.29 5.63 17.52
CA MET A 133 -2.41 4.96 16.23
C MET A 133 -1.05 4.56 15.69
N ARG A 134 -1.01 3.38 15.09
CA ARG A 134 0.11 2.88 14.30
C ARG A 134 -0.38 2.43 12.94
N ILE A 135 0.38 2.74 11.90
CA ILE A 135 0.33 2.07 10.61
C ILE A 135 1.51 1.12 10.55
N GLY A 136 1.25 -0.14 10.19
CA GLY A 136 2.26 -1.16 9.98
C GLY A 136 2.32 -1.57 8.50
N ILE A 137 3.54 -1.85 8.03
CA ILE A 137 3.82 -2.40 6.70
C ILE A 137 4.71 -3.62 6.92
N LYS A 138 4.40 -4.73 6.24
CA LYS A 138 5.25 -5.92 6.25
C LYS A 138 5.70 -6.27 4.84
N THR A 139 6.97 -6.62 4.68
CA THR A 139 7.54 -7.10 3.41
C THR A 139 8.60 -8.14 3.67
N LYS A 140 8.79 -9.05 2.72
CA LYS A 140 9.92 -10.01 2.73
C LYS A 140 11.16 -9.46 2.02
N SER A 141 11.01 -8.40 1.22
CA SER A 141 12.11 -7.76 0.51
C SER A 141 12.80 -6.73 1.40
N LYS A 142 14.07 -6.96 1.72
CA LYS A 142 14.92 -5.99 2.44
C LYS A 142 15.09 -4.71 1.64
N GLU A 143 15.25 -4.82 0.32
CA GLU A 143 15.43 -3.65 -0.57
C GLU A 143 14.21 -2.73 -0.53
N ILE A 144 12.99 -3.30 -0.63
CA ILE A 144 11.73 -2.54 -0.50
C ILE A 144 11.63 -1.87 0.86
N ARG A 145 11.93 -2.60 1.95
CA ARG A 145 11.92 -2.02 3.30
C ARG A 145 12.82 -0.80 3.38
N ASP A 146 14.09 -0.95 2.98
CA ASP A 146 15.09 0.10 3.11
C ASP A 146 14.74 1.32 2.25
N TRP A 147 14.22 1.08 1.05
CA TRP A 147 13.72 2.14 0.17
C TRP A 147 12.51 2.86 0.78
N MET A 148 11.51 2.15 1.30
CA MET A 148 10.35 2.76 1.96
C MET A 148 10.75 3.61 3.17
N ILE A 149 11.71 3.12 3.98
CA ILE A 149 12.24 3.89 5.11
C ILE A 149 12.88 5.19 4.61
N LYS A 150 13.68 5.13 3.53
CA LYS A 150 14.28 6.31 2.91
C LYS A 150 13.21 7.30 2.44
N VAL A 151 12.19 6.83 1.69
CA VAL A 151 11.08 7.67 1.23
C VAL A 151 10.37 8.34 2.39
N LEU A 152 9.99 7.59 3.42
CA LEU A 152 9.32 8.13 4.59
C LEU A 152 10.17 9.19 5.30
N THR A 153 11.46 8.91 5.49
CA THR A 153 12.39 9.80 6.20
C THR A 153 12.59 11.12 5.48
N VAL A 154 12.82 11.11 4.16
CA VAL A 154 13.02 12.35 3.38
C VAL A 154 11.76 13.19 3.29
N ASN A 155 10.59 12.57 3.48
CA ASN A 155 9.29 13.25 3.56
C ASN A 155 8.88 13.62 5.00
N GLY A 156 9.83 13.63 5.94
CA GLY A 156 9.62 14.07 7.33
C GLY A 156 8.89 13.05 8.22
N ILE A 157 8.71 11.83 7.75
CA ILE A 157 8.09 10.73 8.50
C ILE A 157 9.20 9.86 9.08
N ARG A 158 9.26 9.72 10.40
CA ARG A 158 10.26 8.88 11.09
C ARG A 158 9.67 7.50 11.40
N PRO A 159 9.90 6.47 10.56
CA PRO A 159 9.41 5.13 10.82
C PRO A 159 10.31 4.40 11.82
N HIS A 160 9.74 3.44 12.53
CA HIS A 160 10.47 2.43 13.27
C HIS A 160 10.56 1.15 12.46
N LYS A 161 11.73 0.53 12.40
CA LYS A 161 11.93 -0.78 11.75
C LYS A 161 11.95 -1.88 12.79
N ALA A 162 11.39 -3.04 12.45
CA ALA A 162 11.52 -4.27 13.22
C ALA A 162 11.79 -5.43 12.25
N ASP A 163 12.89 -6.13 12.50
CA ASP A 163 13.22 -7.33 11.75
C ASP A 163 12.56 -8.52 12.45
N LYS A 164 11.80 -9.31 11.72
CA LYS A 164 11.09 -10.49 12.20
C LYS A 164 11.65 -11.75 11.52
N LYS A 165 11.39 -12.90 12.12
CA LYS A 165 11.82 -14.19 11.58
C LYS A 165 11.30 -14.43 10.15
N ASP A 166 10.11 -13.90 9.84
CA ASP A 166 9.36 -14.12 8.59
C ASP A 166 9.25 -12.87 7.70
N GLY A 167 10.11 -11.85 7.91
CA GLY A 167 10.16 -10.64 7.10
C GLY A 167 10.52 -9.38 7.89
N TYR A 168 10.28 -8.25 7.27
CA TYR A 168 10.62 -6.93 7.77
C TYR A 168 9.37 -6.11 8.02
N GLU A 169 9.28 -5.42 9.15
CA GLU A 169 8.18 -4.54 9.49
C GLU A 169 8.65 -3.08 9.57
N ILE A 170 7.78 -2.19 9.09
CA ILE A 170 7.93 -0.73 9.22
C ILE A 170 6.72 -0.24 10.02
N HIS A 171 6.95 0.50 11.08
CA HIS A 171 5.91 1.06 11.91
C HIS A 171 5.95 2.58 11.86
N ILE A 172 4.82 3.20 11.59
CA ILE A 172 4.63 4.64 11.58
C ILE A 172 3.63 4.98 12.67
N ASP A 173 4.06 5.75 13.66
CA ASP A 173 3.31 6.00 14.87
C ASP A 173 2.75 7.43 14.92
N THR A 174 1.65 7.64 15.65
CA THR A 174 1.12 8.93 16.09
C THR A 174 0.61 9.87 15.00
N LEU A 175 0.87 11.18 15.11
CA LEU A 175 0.41 12.21 14.17
C LEU A 175 0.82 11.92 12.71
N LEU A 176 2.00 11.34 12.50
CA LEU A 176 2.48 10.98 11.17
C LEU A 176 1.66 9.84 10.55
N ALA A 177 1.23 8.88 11.39
CA ALA A 177 0.30 7.84 10.96
C ALA A 177 -1.06 8.43 10.56
N TRP A 178 -1.60 9.38 11.32
CA TRP A 178 -2.84 10.09 10.97
C TRP A 178 -2.71 10.84 9.63
N LYS A 179 -1.61 11.55 9.41
CA LYS A 179 -1.36 12.25 8.14
C LYS A 179 -1.38 11.30 6.94
N LEU A 180 -0.75 10.13 7.05
CA LEU A 180 -0.77 9.12 5.97
C LEU A 180 -2.13 8.47 5.83
N ALA A 181 -2.82 8.21 6.93
CA ALA A 181 -4.13 7.55 6.93
C ALA A 181 -5.19 8.33 6.14
N CYS A 182 -5.08 9.66 6.07
CA CYS A 182 -5.98 10.50 5.27
C CYS A 182 -5.92 10.20 3.77
N TYR A 183 -4.82 9.63 3.28
CA TYR A 183 -4.63 9.29 1.86
C TYR A 183 -5.01 7.84 1.53
N LEU A 184 -5.28 6.98 2.53
CA LEU A 184 -5.67 5.59 2.30
C LEU A 184 -7.06 5.53 1.65
N LEU A 185 -7.17 4.69 0.61
CA LEU A 185 -8.40 4.52 -0.15
C LEU A 185 -9.19 3.28 0.28
N ASN A 186 -8.52 2.30 0.91
CA ASN A 186 -9.14 1.05 1.33
C ASN A 186 -10.18 1.28 2.45
N PRO A 187 -11.47 0.96 2.22
CA PRO A 187 -12.53 1.14 3.22
C PRO A 187 -12.27 0.42 4.54
N ARG A 188 -11.56 -0.70 4.50
CA ARG A 188 -11.11 -1.44 5.69
C ARG A 188 -10.32 -0.56 6.65
N HIS A 189 -9.41 0.25 6.12
CA HIS A 189 -8.60 1.15 6.92
C HIS A 189 -9.44 2.30 7.47
N LYS A 190 -10.32 2.89 6.65
CA LYS A 190 -11.21 3.96 7.08
C LYS A 190 -12.13 3.53 8.22
N LYS A 191 -12.72 2.34 8.15
CA LYS A 191 -13.53 1.76 9.24
C LYS A 191 -12.73 1.58 10.54
N LYS A 192 -11.48 1.17 10.45
CA LYS A 192 -10.60 1.06 11.63
C LYS A 192 -10.27 2.41 12.24
N LEU A 193 -10.00 3.43 11.43
CA LEU A 193 -9.68 4.79 11.90
C LEU A 193 -10.79 5.37 12.79
N MET A 194 -12.06 5.14 12.45
CA MET A 194 -13.20 5.63 13.22
C MET A 194 -13.26 5.10 14.66
N ASN A 195 -12.59 3.98 14.94
CA ASN A 195 -12.62 3.30 16.24
C ASN A 195 -11.30 3.46 17.02
N ILE A 196 -10.35 4.25 16.52
CA ILE A 196 -9.06 4.44 17.18
C ILE A 196 -9.12 5.65 18.10
N ARG A 197 -8.82 5.42 19.39
CA ARG A 197 -8.52 6.46 20.36
C ARG A 197 -7.03 6.81 20.28
N ASP A 198 -6.69 8.10 20.18
CA ASP A 198 -5.31 8.57 20.29
C ASP A 198 -5.20 9.67 21.34
N ASP A 199 -4.60 9.32 22.48
CA ASP A 199 -4.46 10.22 23.63
C ASP A 199 -3.41 11.32 23.41
N ARG A 200 -2.64 11.27 22.30
CA ARG A 200 -1.61 12.26 21.98
C ARG A 200 -2.10 13.38 21.09
N THR A 201 -3.12 13.12 20.29
CA THR A 201 -3.79 14.16 19.49
C THR A 201 -4.67 15.08 20.32
N LEU A 202 -5.05 14.66 21.53
CA LEU A 202 -5.88 15.45 22.46
C LEU A 202 -5.09 16.46 23.31
N ARG A 203 -3.77 16.55 23.15
CA ARG A 203 -2.88 17.41 23.94
C ARG A 203 -2.18 18.50 23.12
N SER A 204 -2.61 18.75 21.89
CA SER A 204 -2.14 19.86 21.04
C SER A 204 -3.04 21.08 21.16
#